data_871acf3f3bce76e50f576f99a0bc533a
#
_entry.id   871acf3f3bce76e50f576f99a0bc533a
#
_cell.length_a   1.000
_cell.length_b   1.000
_cell.length_c   1.000
_cell.angle_alpha   90.00
_cell.angle_beta   90.00
_cell.angle_gamma   90.00
#
_symmetry.space_group_name_H-M   'P 1'
#
loop_
_entity.id
_entity.type
_entity.pdbx_description
1 polymer ?
#
loop_
_entity_poly.entity_id
_entity_poly.type
_entity_poly.pdbx_seq_one_letter_code
_entity_poly.pdbx_strand_id
1 'polypeptide(L)'
;MTDDTNVKIDRRGFLGAASGLAAAPLLAASGTQASAQQAQRAGVYPDAPRNGSKRMLGSLEVSSIGMGVQNMYRTYQTTRPSRPEMVNIIRAAHDHGVTFFDTAEAYGPHHCERILGEAIAPFRDEVVITSKFGWNIDLETGERLPGLNSKPDHIKRAVEGMLKRLNTDRIDLLYQHRVDPDVPIEDVAGAVSDLMDEGKVLHWGLSEMGLGTLRRAHAALPVTAVQNEYSMLWRGPEAEVLPLCEELGIGFVPWSPLGVGFLTGAIDAATRFAEGDFRSLEGRFAPENLPANLALVALLHDWAARKAAAPGQIALAWLLAQKPWIVPIPGTTQMAHMLENVGAAEVTFTSDELAELNTAVAAVEIAGARLPARVQAFSNVEAPIKK
;
A
#
# COMPACT_ATOMS: atom_id res chain seq x y z
N MET A 1 -16.31 56.37 -37.79
CA MET A 1 -15.08 56.88 -38.42
C MET A 1 -14.08 55.76 -38.19
N THR A 2 -14.07 54.76 -39.13
CA THR A 2 -13.20 54.61 -40.29
C THR A 2 -11.72 54.63 -39.89
N ASP A 3 -10.92 53.64 -40.10
CA ASP A 3 -10.58 53.09 -41.39
C ASP A 3 -9.87 51.71 -41.28
N ASP A 4 -10.16 50.88 -42.27
CA ASP A 4 -9.53 49.65 -42.66
C ASP A 4 -8.12 49.90 -43.27
N THR A 5 -7.20 48.97 -43.09
CA THR A 5 -6.22 48.65 -44.15
C THR A 5 -5.78 47.19 -44.12
N ASN A 6 -6.28 46.51 -45.06
CA ASN A 6 -5.95 45.20 -45.59
C ASN A 6 -4.66 45.24 -46.42
N VAL A 7 -3.65 44.40 -46.14
CA VAL A 7 -2.53 44.18 -47.09
C VAL A 7 -2.42 42.68 -47.37
N LYS A 8 -2.86 42.34 -48.58
CA LYS A 8 -2.53 41.12 -49.31
C LYS A 8 -1.09 41.17 -49.79
N ILE A 9 -0.31 40.13 -49.63
CA ILE A 9 0.90 39.90 -50.41
C ILE A 9 0.84 38.53 -51.07
N ASP A 10 1.15 38.61 -52.35
CA ASP A 10 0.97 37.67 -53.46
C ASP A 10 2.00 36.52 -53.47
N ARG A 11 1.58 35.42 -54.09
CA ARG A 11 2.45 34.30 -54.45
C ARG A 11 3.15 34.62 -55.79
N ARG A 12 4.49 34.39 -55.84
CA ARG A 12 5.17 33.75 -56.96
C ARG A 12 6.69 33.99 -56.95
N GLY A 13 7.40 32.82 -57.02
CA GLY A 13 8.62 32.73 -57.84
C GLY A 13 9.96 32.84 -57.14
N PHE A 14 10.63 31.72 -56.97
CA PHE A 14 11.90 31.52 -57.67
C PHE A 14 12.35 30.03 -57.59
N LEU A 15 12.55 29.49 -58.75
CA LEU A 15 13.21 28.20 -59.02
C LEU A 15 14.74 28.41 -59.02
N GLY A 16 15.47 27.40 -58.50
CA GLY A 16 16.76 27.02 -59.07
C GLY A 16 17.94 26.89 -58.10
N ALA A 17 18.35 25.70 -57.83
CA ALA A 17 19.65 25.11 -58.07
C ALA A 17 19.92 23.90 -57.16
N ALA A 18 20.14 22.77 -57.83
CA ALA A 18 20.52 21.50 -57.21
C ALA A 18 21.97 21.51 -56.75
N SER A 19 22.25 20.91 -55.58
CA SER A 19 23.53 20.27 -55.28
C SER A 19 23.29 19.15 -54.27
N GLY A 20 23.58 17.92 -54.69
CA GLY A 20 23.39 16.71 -53.89
C GLY A 20 24.35 16.61 -52.73
N LEU A 21 23.83 16.10 -51.63
CA LEU A 21 24.61 15.48 -50.56
C LEU A 21 23.85 14.28 -50.05
N ALA A 22 24.60 13.19 -49.87
CA ALA A 22 24.16 11.84 -49.61
C ALA A 22 23.24 11.70 -48.41
N ALA A 23 22.10 11.03 -48.59
CA ALA A 23 21.28 10.53 -47.50
C ALA A 23 21.93 9.27 -46.91
N ALA A 24 22.43 9.37 -45.67
CA ALA A 24 22.71 8.22 -44.84
C ALA A 24 21.44 7.88 -44.00
N PRO A 25 21.14 6.61 -43.73
CA PRO A 25 19.82 6.21 -43.24
C PRO A 25 19.65 6.48 -41.71
N LEU A 26 18.78 7.45 -41.42
CA LEU A 26 18.23 7.69 -40.06
C LEU A 26 16.97 6.83 -39.82
N LEU A 27 17.07 5.52 -40.01
CA LEU A 27 15.92 4.60 -39.87
C LEU A 27 16.02 3.61 -38.73
N ALA A 28 17.04 3.71 -37.85
CA ALA A 28 17.21 2.75 -36.75
C ALA A 28 16.77 3.29 -35.36
N ALA A 29 16.51 4.61 -35.20
CA ALA A 29 16.19 5.19 -33.88
C ALA A 29 14.67 5.28 -33.60
N SER A 30 13.81 5.26 -34.62
CA SER A 30 12.37 5.40 -34.44
C SER A 30 11.65 4.08 -34.05
N GLY A 31 12.23 2.94 -34.37
CA GLY A 31 11.65 1.61 -34.04
C GLY A 31 11.81 1.25 -32.57
N THR A 32 12.95 1.62 -31.94
CA THR A 32 13.22 1.33 -30.53
C THR A 32 12.43 2.22 -29.56
N GLN A 33 12.20 3.50 -29.91
CA GLN A 33 11.37 4.37 -29.07
C GLN A 33 9.88 4.03 -29.18
N ALA A 34 9.39 3.64 -30.36
CA ALA A 34 8.01 3.22 -30.52
C ALA A 34 7.73 1.88 -29.82
N SER A 35 8.67 0.93 -29.83
CA SER A 35 8.55 -0.34 -29.11
C SER A 35 8.66 -0.15 -27.59
N ALA A 36 9.52 0.75 -27.08
CA ALA A 36 9.61 1.10 -25.68
C ALA A 36 8.35 1.83 -25.17
N GLN A 37 7.79 2.75 -25.97
CA GLN A 37 6.52 3.41 -25.68
C GLN A 37 5.32 2.46 -25.73
N GLN A 38 5.34 1.49 -26.64
CA GLN A 38 4.30 0.47 -26.74
C GLN A 38 4.40 -0.57 -25.63
N ALA A 39 5.62 -0.94 -25.21
CA ALA A 39 5.90 -1.76 -24.01
C ALA A 39 5.46 -1.05 -22.72
N GLN A 40 5.74 0.26 -22.60
CA GLN A 40 5.26 1.09 -21.47
C GLN A 40 3.71 1.14 -21.40
N ARG A 41 3.03 1.21 -22.55
CA ARG A 41 1.56 1.14 -22.62
C ARG A 41 1.00 -0.24 -22.27
N ALA A 42 1.78 -1.30 -22.46
CA ALA A 42 1.43 -2.68 -22.14
C ALA A 42 1.84 -3.09 -20.70
N GLY A 43 2.47 -2.18 -19.92
CA GLY A 43 2.93 -2.48 -18.55
C GLY A 43 4.14 -3.41 -18.49
N VAL A 44 4.86 -3.61 -19.60
CA VAL A 44 6.08 -4.41 -19.65
C VAL A 44 7.30 -3.52 -19.43
N TYR A 45 8.01 -3.74 -18.34
CA TYR A 45 9.22 -3.02 -17.94
C TYR A 45 10.37 -4.04 -17.77
N PRO A 46 10.97 -4.54 -18.86
CA PRO A 46 11.89 -5.68 -18.82
C PRO A 46 13.13 -5.47 -17.96
N ASP A 47 13.59 -4.22 -17.84
CA ASP A 47 14.77 -3.84 -17.05
C ASP A 47 14.41 -3.33 -15.63
N ALA A 48 13.14 -3.38 -15.25
CA ALA A 48 12.71 -2.92 -13.93
C ALA A 48 12.91 -3.99 -12.86
N PRO A 49 13.10 -3.60 -11.57
CA PRO A 49 13.29 -4.52 -10.45
C PRO A 49 12.19 -5.57 -10.35
N ARG A 50 12.53 -6.75 -9.86
CA ARG A 50 11.58 -7.83 -9.59
C ARG A 50 11.63 -8.25 -8.13
N ASN A 51 10.48 -8.49 -7.54
CA ASN A 51 10.36 -9.07 -6.21
C ASN A 51 10.51 -10.60 -6.30
N GLY A 52 11.74 -11.07 -6.30
CA GLY A 52 12.06 -12.50 -6.35
C GLY A 52 12.03 -13.21 -5.00
N SER A 53 11.92 -12.46 -3.89
CA SER A 53 11.98 -13.02 -2.54
C SER A 53 10.59 -13.32 -1.97
N LYS A 54 10.52 -14.38 -1.15
CA LYS A 54 9.32 -14.84 -0.46
C LYS A 54 9.49 -14.73 1.04
N ARG A 55 8.38 -14.56 1.77
CA ARG A 55 8.32 -14.54 3.22
C ARG A 55 7.12 -15.31 3.74
N MET A 56 7.20 -15.73 4.99
CA MET A 56 6.11 -16.42 5.67
C MET A 56 5.37 -15.47 6.60
N LEU A 57 4.05 -15.40 6.46
CA LEU A 57 3.14 -14.85 7.45
C LEU A 57 2.47 -16.03 8.16
N GLY A 58 2.99 -16.43 9.33
CA GLY A 58 2.62 -17.70 9.93
C GLY A 58 2.90 -18.85 8.96
N SER A 59 1.85 -19.56 8.52
CA SER A 59 1.93 -20.63 7.52
C SER A 59 1.73 -20.16 6.07
N LEU A 60 1.44 -18.89 5.83
CA LEU A 60 1.10 -18.34 4.51
C LEU A 60 2.33 -17.76 3.83
N GLU A 61 2.74 -18.34 2.68
CA GLU A 61 3.83 -17.81 1.87
C GLU A 61 3.34 -16.67 0.97
N VAL A 62 4.08 -15.55 0.97
CA VAL A 62 3.78 -14.35 0.17
C VAL A 62 5.06 -13.73 -0.39
N SER A 63 4.95 -12.84 -1.38
CA SER A 63 6.07 -11.99 -1.80
C SER A 63 6.57 -11.12 -0.64
N SER A 64 7.86 -10.84 -0.57
CA SER A 64 8.46 -10.07 0.54
C SER A 64 7.94 -8.64 0.66
N ILE A 65 7.46 -8.07 -0.45
CA ILE A 65 6.73 -6.80 -0.52
C ILE A 65 5.37 -7.09 -1.15
N GLY A 66 4.30 -6.66 -0.48
CA GLY A 66 2.96 -6.70 -1.04
C GLY A 66 2.56 -5.36 -1.65
N MET A 67 1.31 -5.26 -2.09
CA MET A 67 0.73 -4.02 -2.60
C MET A 67 -0.61 -3.71 -1.94
N GLY A 68 -0.69 -2.56 -1.23
CA GLY A 68 -1.96 -2.02 -0.74
C GLY A 68 -2.69 -1.24 -1.84
N VAL A 69 -4.00 -1.49 -2.01
CA VAL A 69 -4.78 -0.82 -3.06
C VAL A 69 -5.69 0.31 -2.53
N GLN A 70 -5.59 0.68 -1.26
CA GLN A 70 -6.41 1.75 -0.67
C GLN A 70 -6.32 3.07 -1.44
N ASN A 71 -5.13 3.41 -1.94
CA ASN A 71 -4.86 4.65 -2.66
C ASN A 71 -5.63 4.76 -3.97
N MET A 72 -6.11 3.65 -4.53
CA MET A 72 -6.90 3.64 -5.77
C MET A 72 -8.27 4.32 -5.61
N TYR A 73 -8.70 4.55 -4.38
CA TYR A 73 -9.87 5.37 -4.09
C TYR A 73 -9.53 6.67 -3.36
N ARG A 74 -8.50 6.66 -2.51
CA ARG A 74 -8.10 7.83 -1.73
C ARG A 74 -7.25 8.80 -2.57
N THR A 75 -7.54 10.10 -2.45
CA THR A 75 -6.78 11.16 -3.11
C THR A 75 -5.74 11.74 -2.15
N TYR A 76 -4.48 11.85 -2.61
CA TYR A 76 -3.38 12.54 -1.94
C TYR A 76 -2.84 13.61 -2.88
N GLN A 77 -3.45 14.80 -2.91
CA GLN A 77 -3.03 15.95 -3.75
C GLN A 77 -2.87 15.67 -5.26
N THR A 78 -3.31 14.52 -5.74
CA THR A 78 -3.17 14.10 -7.13
C THR A 78 -4.50 13.64 -7.69
N THR A 79 -4.66 13.75 -8.99
CA THR A 79 -5.76 13.14 -9.70
C THR A 79 -5.66 11.62 -9.59
N ARG A 80 -6.75 10.96 -9.25
CA ARG A 80 -6.80 9.51 -9.31
C ARG A 80 -6.69 9.05 -10.76
N PRO A 81 -5.89 8.01 -11.05
CA PRO A 81 -5.86 7.39 -12.36
C PRO A 81 -7.24 6.87 -12.76
N SER A 82 -7.44 6.68 -14.03
CA SER A 82 -8.61 5.95 -14.53
C SER A 82 -8.60 4.49 -14.05
N ARG A 83 -9.78 3.86 -14.04
CA ARG A 83 -9.89 2.45 -13.64
C ARG A 83 -8.98 1.52 -14.47
N PRO A 84 -8.87 1.63 -15.81
CA PRO A 84 -7.91 0.84 -16.58
C PRO A 84 -6.45 1.03 -16.18
N GLU A 85 -6.04 2.25 -15.84
CA GLU A 85 -4.68 2.52 -15.35
C GLU A 85 -4.42 1.85 -14.00
N MET A 86 -5.40 1.90 -13.07
CA MET A 86 -5.29 1.21 -11.77
C MET A 86 -5.19 -0.31 -11.93
N VAL A 87 -6.01 -0.90 -12.79
CA VAL A 87 -5.95 -2.33 -13.14
C VAL A 87 -4.57 -2.67 -13.74
N ASN A 88 -4.04 -1.82 -14.61
CA ASN A 88 -2.73 -2.03 -15.24
C ASN A 88 -1.58 -1.98 -14.19
N ILE A 89 -1.64 -1.08 -13.20
CA ILE A 89 -0.63 -1.01 -12.13
C ILE A 89 -0.63 -2.30 -11.29
N ILE A 90 -1.80 -2.85 -10.96
CA ILE A 90 -1.91 -4.11 -10.21
C ILE A 90 -1.33 -5.27 -11.01
N ARG A 91 -1.65 -5.36 -12.30
CA ARG A 91 -1.11 -6.40 -13.20
C ARG A 91 0.39 -6.29 -13.36
N ALA A 92 0.89 -5.07 -13.55
CA ALA A 92 2.33 -4.83 -13.60
C ALA A 92 3.02 -5.21 -12.28
N ALA A 93 2.41 -4.97 -11.12
CA ALA A 93 2.96 -5.42 -9.84
C ALA A 93 3.09 -6.96 -9.79
N HIS A 94 2.08 -7.70 -10.27
CA HIS A 94 2.16 -9.15 -10.40
C HIS A 94 3.27 -9.57 -11.38
N ASP A 95 3.36 -8.96 -12.57
CA ASP A 95 4.41 -9.24 -13.55
C ASP A 95 5.83 -9.00 -12.99
N HIS A 96 5.95 -8.12 -11.99
CA HIS A 96 7.19 -7.83 -11.26
C HIS A 96 7.34 -8.62 -9.96
N GLY A 97 6.56 -9.69 -9.75
CA GLY A 97 6.71 -10.67 -8.67
C GLY A 97 5.98 -10.35 -7.38
N VAL A 98 5.08 -9.36 -7.35
CA VAL A 98 4.19 -9.15 -6.22
C VAL A 98 3.08 -10.20 -6.25
N THR A 99 2.98 -11.00 -5.19
CA THR A 99 1.93 -12.02 -5.05
C THR A 99 1.01 -11.75 -3.85
N PHE A 100 1.18 -10.66 -3.13
CA PHE A 100 0.42 -10.32 -1.94
C PHE A 100 -0.29 -8.98 -2.13
N PHE A 101 -1.62 -8.98 -2.24
CA PHE A 101 -2.44 -7.79 -2.48
C PHE A 101 -3.41 -7.54 -1.34
N ASP A 102 -3.42 -6.31 -0.82
CA ASP A 102 -4.21 -5.93 0.35
C ASP A 102 -5.30 -4.91 -0.01
N THR A 103 -6.55 -5.26 0.32
CA THR A 103 -7.72 -4.38 0.21
C THR A 103 -8.57 -4.40 1.47
N ALA A 104 -9.76 -3.79 1.46
CA ALA A 104 -10.78 -3.85 2.49
C ALA A 104 -12.15 -3.43 1.93
N GLU A 105 -13.24 -3.91 2.54
CA GLU A 105 -14.61 -3.45 2.24
C GLU A 105 -14.74 -1.93 2.41
N ALA A 106 -14.02 -1.35 3.39
CA ALA A 106 -14.07 0.07 3.73
C ALA A 106 -13.36 0.99 2.74
N TYR A 107 -12.65 0.43 1.73
CA TYR A 107 -11.89 1.24 0.79
C TYR A 107 -12.76 1.66 -0.38
N GLY A 108 -13.31 2.86 -0.23
CA GLY A 108 -14.12 3.50 -1.22
C GLY A 108 -15.64 3.54 -1.07
N PRO A 109 -16.34 3.01 -0.04
CA PRO A 109 -16.36 1.59 0.25
C PRO A 109 -16.65 0.72 -0.98
N HIS A 110 -16.17 -0.50 -0.98
CA HIS A 110 -16.33 -1.51 -2.02
C HIS A 110 -15.59 -1.26 -3.34
N HIS A 111 -15.09 -0.03 -3.62
CA HIS A 111 -14.48 0.30 -4.91
C HIS A 111 -13.15 -0.41 -5.14
N CYS A 112 -12.27 -0.43 -4.12
CA CYS A 112 -10.94 -1.04 -4.26
C CYS A 112 -11.03 -2.56 -4.44
N GLU A 113 -11.99 -3.24 -3.82
CA GLU A 113 -12.22 -4.67 -4.04
C GLU A 113 -12.63 -4.96 -5.48
N ARG A 114 -13.51 -4.14 -6.08
CA ARG A 114 -13.91 -4.31 -7.49
C ARG A 114 -12.75 -4.07 -8.46
N ILE A 115 -11.86 -3.12 -8.17
CA ILE A 115 -10.68 -2.85 -9.00
C ILE A 115 -9.70 -4.02 -8.88
N LEU A 116 -9.43 -4.48 -7.66
CA LEU A 116 -8.54 -5.61 -7.41
C LEU A 116 -9.07 -6.88 -8.09
N GLY A 117 -10.35 -7.22 -7.89
CA GLY A 117 -10.98 -8.40 -8.50
C GLY A 117 -10.89 -8.41 -10.03
N GLU A 118 -11.11 -7.27 -10.68
CA GLU A 118 -10.93 -7.14 -12.14
C GLU A 118 -9.47 -7.34 -12.56
N ALA A 119 -8.54 -6.79 -11.79
CA ALA A 119 -7.13 -6.85 -12.12
C ALA A 119 -6.56 -8.26 -12.03
N ILE A 120 -6.89 -8.99 -10.94
CA ILE A 120 -6.30 -10.30 -10.64
C ILE A 120 -7.01 -11.48 -11.33
N ALA A 121 -8.18 -11.28 -11.91
CA ALA A 121 -8.97 -12.35 -12.53
C ALA A 121 -8.15 -13.28 -13.46
N PRO A 122 -7.19 -12.78 -14.26
CA PRO A 122 -6.38 -13.66 -15.12
C PRO A 122 -5.38 -14.55 -14.39
N PHE A 123 -5.01 -14.22 -13.14
CA PHE A 123 -3.96 -14.90 -12.36
C PHE A 123 -4.36 -15.07 -10.88
N ARG A 124 -5.66 -15.22 -10.60
CA ARG A 124 -6.19 -15.34 -9.24
C ARG A 124 -5.50 -16.42 -8.39
N ASP A 125 -5.19 -17.55 -8.99
CA ASP A 125 -4.57 -18.69 -8.31
C ASP A 125 -3.06 -18.53 -8.06
N GLU A 126 -2.46 -17.49 -8.60
CA GLU A 126 -1.03 -17.19 -8.45
C GLU A 126 -0.77 -16.18 -7.32
N VAL A 127 -1.85 -15.65 -6.70
CA VAL A 127 -1.74 -14.54 -5.72
C VAL A 127 -2.52 -14.83 -4.44
N VAL A 128 -2.04 -14.21 -3.38
CA VAL A 128 -2.69 -14.12 -2.07
C VAL A 128 -3.40 -12.77 -1.98
N ILE A 129 -4.71 -12.79 -1.80
CA ILE A 129 -5.49 -11.57 -1.59
C ILE A 129 -5.97 -11.46 -0.15
N THR A 130 -5.96 -10.25 0.36
CA THR A 130 -6.56 -9.96 1.66
C THR A 130 -7.72 -8.99 1.51
N SER A 131 -8.72 -9.13 2.38
CA SER A 131 -9.72 -8.10 2.63
C SER A 131 -10.01 -7.99 4.12
N LYS A 132 -10.81 -7.00 4.52
CA LYS A 132 -11.03 -6.68 5.92
C LYS A 132 -12.50 -6.33 6.15
N PHE A 133 -13.09 -6.90 7.22
CA PHE A 133 -14.41 -6.56 7.74
C PHE A 133 -14.33 -5.78 9.05
N GLY A 134 -15.46 -5.32 9.55
CA GLY A 134 -15.59 -4.82 10.90
C GLY A 134 -15.99 -3.35 11.02
N TRP A 135 -15.86 -2.55 9.97
CA TRP A 135 -16.53 -1.26 9.95
C TRP A 135 -18.02 -1.44 9.75
N ASN A 136 -18.84 -0.56 10.36
CA ASN A 136 -20.27 -0.60 10.14
C ASN A 136 -20.60 -0.01 8.76
N ILE A 137 -20.71 -0.89 7.77
CA ILE A 137 -20.99 -0.55 6.37
C ILE A 137 -22.30 -1.22 5.98
N ASP A 138 -23.20 -0.45 5.38
CA ASP A 138 -24.38 -1.02 4.73
C ASP A 138 -23.90 -1.91 3.56
N LEU A 139 -24.25 -3.19 3.63
CA LEU A 139 -23.70 -4.20 2.72
C LEU A 139 -24.26 -4.08 1.28
N GLU A 140 -25.38 -3.38 1.11
CA GLU A 140 -26.04 -3.18 -0.19
C GLU A 140 -25.59 -1.89 -0.84
N THR A 141 -25.67 -0.78 -0.10
CA THR A 141 -25.36 0.56 -0.62
C THR A 141 -23.90 0.93 -0.53
N GLY A 142 -23.15 0.33 0.39
CA GLY A 142 -21.78 0.70 0.73
C GLY A 142 -21.71 1.96 1.60
N GLU A 143 -22.81 2.46 2.13
CA GLU A 143 -22.80 3.60 3.03
C GLU A 143 -22.07 3.27 4.33
N ARG A 144 -21.16 4.15 4.74
CA ARG A 144 -20.44 3.98 5.99
C ARG A 144 -21.26 4.58 7.14
N LEU A 145 -21.73 3.72 7.99
CA LEU A 145 -22.48 4.06 9.19
C LEU A 145 -21.52 4.30 10.38
N PRO A 146 -21.97 4.98 11.46
CA PRO A 146 -21.16 5.15 12.66
C PRO A 146 -20.80 3.83 13.34
N GLY A 147 -19.58 3.75 13.90
CA GLY A 147 -19.12 2.63 14.71
C GLY A 147 -18.59 1.43 13.92
N LEU A 148 -18.59 0.30 14.59
CA LEU A 148 -18.08 -0.99 14.11
C LEU A 148 -19.22 -2.03 14.10
N ASN A 149 -19.03 -3.11 13.36
CA ASN A 149 -19.97 -4.24 13.35
C ASN A 149 -19.22 -5.54 13.04
N SER A 150 -18.83 -6.24 14.10
CA SER A 150 -18.21 -7.57 14.01
C SER A 150 -19.13 -8.69 14.50
N LYS A 151 -20.46 -8.48 14.44
CA LYS A 151 -21.42 -9.55 14.78
C LYS A 151 -21.30 -10.71 13.79
N PRO A 152 -21.37 -11.97 14.24
CA PRO A 152 -21.21 -13.17 13.40
C PRO A 152 -22.01 -13.16 12.09
N ASP A 153 -23.29 -12.82 12.14
CA ASP A 153 -24.13 -12.78 10.94
C ASP A 153 -23.72 -11.66 9.97
N HIS A 154 -23.24 -10.52 10.49
CA HIS A 154 -22.74 -9.44 9.65
C HIS A 154 -21.43 -9.84 8.97
N ILE A 155 -20.49 -10.47 9.70
CA ILE A 155 -19.23 -10.99 9.14
C ILE A 155 -19.49 -11.90 7.95
N LYS A 156 -20.36 -12.90 8.12
CA LYS A 156 -20.69 -13.86 7.05
C LYS A 156 -21.27 -13.16 5.82
N ARG A 157 -22.21 -12.24 6.00
CA ARG A 157 -22.78 -11.46 4.90
C ARG A 157 -21.77 -10.52 4.24
N ALA A 158 -20.89 -9.91 5.02
CA ALA A 158 -19.82 -9.04 4.50
C ALA A 158 -18.88 -9.83 3.59
N VAL A 159 -18.46 -11.05 4.02
CA VAL A 159 -17.59 -11.93 3.23
C VAL A 159 -18.27 -12.37 1.93
N GLU A 160 -19.56 -12.72 1.94
CA GLU A 160 -20.31 -12.98 0.70
C GLU A 160 -20.27 -11.80 -0.28
N GLY A 161 -20.38 -10.58 0.24
CA GLY A 161 -20.24 -9.35 -0.54
C GLY A 161 -18.83 -9.19 -1.09
N MET A 162 -17.78 -9.43 -0.29
CA MET A 162 -16.38 -9.36 -0.69
C MET A 162 -16.05 -10.33 -1.82
N LEU A 163 -16.47 -11.59 -1.70
CA LEU A 163 -16.26 -12.62 -2.72
C LEU A 163 -16.86 -12.20 -4.08
N LYS A 164 -18.07 -11.63 -4.07
CA LYS A 164 -18.70 -11.11 -5.28
C LYS A 164 -17.93 -9.93 -5.88
N ARG A 165 -17.46 -8.98 -5.06
CA ARG A 165 -16.73 -7.80 -5.52
C ARG A 165 -15.32 -8.12 -6.00
N LEU A 166 -14.67 -9.07 -5.35
CA LEU A 166 -13.34 -9.58 -5.73
C LEU A 166 -13.39 -10.59 -6.89
N ASN A 167 -14.61 -11.01 -7.28
CA ASN A 167 -14.83 -12.00 -8.35
C ASN A 167 -14.01 -13.28 -8.10
N THR A 168 -14.14 -13.84 -6.89
CA THR A 168 -13.41 -15.03 -6.44
C THR A 168 -14.28 -15.88 -5.51
N ASP A 169 -13.93 -17.13 -5.34
CA ASP A 169 -14.60 -18.08 -4.43
C ASP A 169 -13.99 -18.09 -3.03
N ARG A 170 -12.82 -17.48 -2.82
CA ARG A 170 -12.11 -17.46 -1.54
C ARG A 170 -11.36 -16.17 -1.29
N ILE A 171 -11.18 -15.82 -0.02
CA ILE A 171 -10.24 -14.82 0.49
C ILE A 171 -9.10 -15.56 1.16
N ASP A 172 -7.87 -15.30 0.73
CA ASP A 172 -6.72 -16.04 1.27
C ASP A 172 -6.39 -15.63 2.71
N LEU A 173 -6.56 -14.33 3.06
CA LEU A 173 -6.36 -13.83 4.43
C LEU A 173 -7.38 -12.74 4.76
N LEU A 174 -8.28 -13.02 5.68
CA LEU A 174 -9.34 -12.10 6.11
C LEU A 174 -8.95 -11.43 7.43
N TYR A 175 -8.98 -10.09 7.49
CA TYR A 175 -8.71 -9.36 8.73
C TYR A 175 -9.98 -8.82 9.38
N GLN A 176 -10.04 -8.83 10.71
CA GLN A 176 -10.84 -7.86 11.44
C GLN A 176 -10.13 -6.50 11.41
N HIS A 177 -10.72 -5.51 10.72
CA HIS A 177 -10.07 -4.23 10.44
C HIS A 177 -9.84 -3.39 11.69
N ARG A 178 -10.80 -3.44 12.63
CA ARG A 178 -10.73 -2.87 13.99
C ARG A 178 -11.53 -3.75 14.94
N VAL A 179 -11.05 -3.87 16.16
CA VAL A 179 -11.73 -4.63 17.20
C VAL A 179 -13.03 -3.94 17.60
N ASP A 180 -14.13 -4.65 17.52
CA ASP A 180 -15.44 -4.20 17.96
C ASP A 180 -15.54 -4.34 19.49
N PRO A 181 -15.72 -3.24 20.25
CA PRO A 181 -15.78 -3.28 21.69
C PRO A 181 -17.07 -3.90 22.25
N ASP A 182 -18.02 -4.20 21.38
CA ASP A 182 -19.32 -4.77 21.77
C ASP A 182 -19.43 -6.29 21.46
N VAL A 183 -18.43 -6.87 20.79
CA VAL A 183 -18.44 -8.28 20.37
C VAL A 183 -17.22 -9.04 20.92
N PRO A 184 -17.40 -10.13 21.70
CA PRO A 184 -16.29 -10.97 22.14
C PRO A 184 -15.49 -11.51 20.97
N ILE A 185 -14.16 -11.50 21.12
CA ILE A 185 -13.28 -11.95 20.03
C ILE A 185 -13.49 -13.44 19.69
N GLU A 186 -13.91 -14.22 20.66
CA GLU A 186 -14.22 -15.63 20.46
C GLU A 186 -15.44 -15.85 19.54
N ASP A 187 -16.41 -14.92 19.56
CA ASP A 187 -17.56 -14.96 18.66
C ASP A 187 -17.15 -14.55 17.23
N VAL A 188 -16.25 -13.60 17.11
CA VAL A 188 -15.63 -13.23 15.83
C VAL A 188 -14.84 -14.41 15.27
N ALA A 189 -13.98 -15.03 16.08
CA ALA A 189 -13.21 -16.22 15.71
C ALA A 189 -14.11 -17.38 15.27
N GLY A 190 -15.23 -17.60 15.95
CA GLY A 190 -16.21 -18.62 15.58
C GLY A 190 -16.82 -18.38 14.20
N ALA A 191 -17.22 -17.13 13.91
CA ALA A 191 -17.77 -16.77 12.59
C ALA A 191 -16.74 -16.93 11.46
N VAL A 192 -15.47 -16.61 11.72
CA VAL A 192 -14.40 -16.82 10.75
C VAL A 192 -14.09 -18.31 10.58
N SER A 193 -14.11 -19.10 11.66
CA SER A 193 -13.95 -20.55 11.58
C SER A 193 -15.02 -21.22 10.70
N ASP A 194 -16.28 -20.81 10.84
CA ASP A 194 -17.36 -21.31 9.98
C ASP A 194 -17.08 -20.99 8.49
N LEU A 195 -16.59 -19.79 8.19
CA LEU A 195 -16.22 -19.40 6.82
C LEU A 195 -14.98 -20.13 6.30
N MET A 196 -14.07 -20.54 7.19
CA MET A 196 -12.93 -21.40 6.84
C MET A 196 -13.39 -22.83 6.53
N ASP A 197 -14.31 -23.37 7.32
CA ASP A 197 -14.91 -24.70 7.08
C ASP A 197 -15.68 -24.74 5.75
N GLU A 198 -16.28 -23.61 5.35
CA GLU A 198 -16.93 -23.44 4.04
C GLU A 198 -15.92 -23.21 2.87
N GLY A 199 -14.62 -23.07 3.16
CA GLY A 199 -13.57 -22.79 2.16
C GLY A 199 -13.59 -21.37 1.60
N LYS A 200 -14.38 -20.46 2.16
CA LYS A 200 -14.49 -19.05 1.74
C LYS A 200 -13.37 -18.16 2.26
N VAL A 201 -12.75 -18.57 3.36
CA VAL A 201 -11.58 -17.90 3.99
C VAL A 201 -10.53 -18.97 4.26
N LEU A 202 -9.27 -18.71 3.95
CA LEU A 202 -8.20 -19.68 4.19
C LEU A 202 -7.39 -19.37 5.44
N HIS A 203 -7.20 -18.09 5.74
CA HIS A 203 -6.45 -17.60 6.89
C HIS A 203 -7.15 -16.36 7.46
N TRP A 204 -6.87 -16.05 8.72
CA TRP A 204 -7.40 -14.83 9.31
C TRP A 204 -6.35 -14.06 10.11
N GLY A 205 -6.67 -12.78 10.37
CA GLY A 205 -5.80 -11.87 11.08
C GLY A 205 -6.57 -10.74 11.78
N LEU A 206 -5.84 -9.92 12.49
CA LEU A 206 -6.35 -8.77 13.22
C LEU A 206 -5.56 -7.51 12.87
N SER A 207 -6.17 -6.34 13.02
CA SER A 207 -5.52 -5.06 12.79
C SER A 207 -5.74 -4.11 13.96
N GLU A 208 -4.66 -3.48 14.46
CA GLU A 208 -4.67 -2.47 15.53
C GLU A 208 -5.38 -2.91 16.83
N MET A 209 -5.34 -4.18 17.14
CA MET A 209 -5.98 -4.80 18.31
C MET A 209 -5.17 -4.57 19.59
N GLY A 210 -5.84 -4.72 20.75
CA GLY A 210 -5.19 -4.86 22.06
C GLY A 210 -4.50 -6.22 22.21
N LEU A 211 -3.48 -6.28 23.04
CA LEU A 211 -2.64 -7.49 23.22
C LEU A 211 -3.40 -8.64 23.86
N GLY A 212 -4.28 -8.35 24.81
CA GLY A 212 -5.15 -9.34 25.44
C GLY A 212 -6.12 -9.94 24.43
N THR A 213 -6.69 -9.12 23.54
CA THR A 213 -7.53 -9.56 22.44
C THR A 213 -6.76 -10.46 21.48
N LEU A 214 -5.53 -10.13 21.11
CA LEU A 214 -4.71 -10.95 20.21
C LEU A 214 -4.44 -12.33 20.82
N ARG A 215 -4.08 -12.43 22.08
CA ARG A 215 -3.87 -13.72 22.77
C ARG A 215 -5.14 -14.58 22.77
N ARG A 216 -6.28 -13.99 23.10
CA ARG A 216 -7.57 -14.69 23.14
C ARG A 216 -8.02 -15.14 21.75
N ALA A 217 -7.85 -14.25 20.76
CA ALA A 217 -8.14 -14.56 19.36
C ALA A 217 -7.32 -15.76 18.88
N HIS A 218 -6.00 -15.73 19.10
CA HIS A 218 -5.08 -16.78 18.68
C HIS A 218 -5.37 -18.13 19.40
N ALA A 219 -5.79 -18.07 20.66
CA ALA A 219 -6.18 -19.27 21.42
C ALA A 219 -7.51 -19.88 20.92
N ALA A 220 -8.46 -19.05 20.45
CA ALA A 220 -9.74 -19.49 19.92
C ALA A 220 -9.62 -20.03 18.48
N LEU A 221 -8.86 -19.34 17.64
CA LEU A 221 -8.57 -19.74 16.25
C LEU A 221 -7.18 -19.18 15.90
N PRO A 222 -6.20 -19.99 15.49
CA PRO A 222 -4.84 -19.52 15.23
C PRO A 222 -4.80 -18.33 14.25
N VAL A 223 -4.29 -17.19 14.71
CA VAL A 223 -4.12 -15.97 13.92
C VAL A 223 -2.89 -16.11 13.04
N THR A 224 -3.03 -15.86 11.74
CA THR A 224 -1.95 -15.96 10.76
C THR A 224 -1.11 -14.69 10.68
N ALA A 225 -1.75 -13.52 10.73
CA ALA A 225 -1.05 -12.25 10.62
C ALA A 225 -1.73 -11.13 11.42
N VAL A 226 -0.90 -10.17 11.87
CA VAL A 226 -1.33 -8.89 12.44
C VAL A 226 -0.97 -7.77 11.47
N GLN A 227 -1.89 -6.82 11.28
CA GLN A 227 -1.68 -5.66 10.41
C GLN A 227 -1.78 -4.36 11.22
N ASN A 228 -0.63 -3.74 11.54
CA ASN A 228 -0.58 -2.45 12.26
C ASN A 228 0.28 -1.43 11.53
N GLU A 229 0.14 -0.14 11.85
CA GLU A 229 1.08 0.86 11.36
C GLU A 229 2.47 0.55 11.87
N TYR A 230 3.43 0.48 10.95
CA TYR A 230 4.84 0.36 11.31
C TYR A 230 5.72 0.93 10.19
N SER A 231 6.63 1.80 10.57
CA SER A 231 7.59 2.45 9.68
C SER A 231 8.66 3.14 10.52
N MET A 232 9.68 3.69 9.88
CA MET A 232 10.65 4.55 10.59
C MET A 232 9.99 5.78 11.26
N LEU A 233 8.82 6.23 10.76
CA LEU A 233 8.05 7.35 11.32
C LEU A 233 7.19 6.94 12.53
N TRP A 234 6.84 5.64 12.67
CA TRP A 234 6.07 5.09 13.78
C TRP A 234 6.56 3.71 14.17
N ARG A 235 7.17 3.60 15.35
CA ARG A 235 7.82 2.39 15.85
C ARG A 235 7.09 1.74 17.03
N GLY A 236 5.88 2.18 17.32
CA GLY A 236 5.09 1.68 18.46
C GLY A 236 4.98 0.15 18.56
N PRO A 237 4.85 -0.62 17.47
CA PRO A 237 4.77 -2.07 17.55
C PRO A 237 6.00 -2.77 18.12
N GLU A 238 7.18 -2.15 18.12
CA GLU A 238 8.43 -2.76 18.57
C GLU A 238 8.44 -3.14 20.06
N ALA A 239 7.71 -2.38 20.89
CA ALA A 239 7.72 -2.56 22.33
C ALA A 239 7.00 -3.85 22.78
N GLU A 240 5.87 -4.17 22.17
CA GLU A 240 4.98 -5.23 22.66
C GLU A 240 4.37 -6.09 21.54
N VAL A 241 3.93 -5.48 20.43
CA VAL A 241 3.20 -6.21 19.38
C VAL A 241 4.12 -7.15 18.62
N LEU A 242 5.31 -6.69 18.20
CA LEU A 242 6.27 -7.56 17.49
C LEU A 242 6.80 -8.69 18.39
N PRO A 243 7.18 -8.46 19.66
CA PRO A 243 7.50 -9.56 20.58
C PRO A 243 6.37 -10.59 20.73
N LEU A 244 5.11 -10.14 20.85
CA LEU A 244 3.97 -11.04 20.93
C LEU A 244 3.74 -11.83 19.64
N CYS A 245 3.91 -11.20 18.47
CA CYS A 245 3.83 -11.89 17.19
C CYS A 245 4.92 -12.98 17.07
N GLU A 246 6.16 -12.68 17.52
CA GLU A 246 7.26 -13.64 17.54
C GLU A 246 6.98 -14.83 18.48
N GLU A 247 6.45 -14.55 19.67
CA GLU A 247 6.06 -15.57 20.65
C GLU A 247 5.01 -16.54 20.09
N LEU A 248 4.03 -16.01 19.38
CA LEU A 248 2.87 -16.78 18.86
C LEU A 248 3.08 -17.31 17.44
N GLY A 249 4.20 -17.03 16.77
CA GLY A 249 4.46 -17.45 15.39
C GLY A 249 3.56 -16.74 14.36
N ILE A 250 3.13 -15.51 14.64
CA ILE A 250 2.25 -14.69 13.82
C ILE A 250 3.06 -13.79 12.90
N GLY A 251 2.69 -13.71 11.61
CA GLY A 251 3.28 -12.76 10.66
C GLY A 251 2.84 -11.32 10.93
N PHE A 252 3.62 -10.35 10.43
CA PHE A 252 3.30 -8.94 10.65
C PHE A 252 3.29 -8.16 9.33
N VAL A 253 2.23 -7.38 9.11
CA VAL A 253 2.01 -6.61 7.89
C VAL A 253 1.96 -5.12 8.21
N PRO A 254 3.04 -4.37 7.96
CA PRO A 254 3.06 -2.92 8.12
C PRO A 254 2.13 -2.23 7.14
N TRP A 255 1.09 -1.51 7.62
CA TRP A 255 0.40 -0.53 6.79
C TRP A 255 1.05 0.85 6.93
N SER A 256 0.89 1.72 5.94
CA SER A 256 1.60 3.00 5.79
C SER A 256 3.13 2.89 5.95
N PRO A 257 3.79 1.90 5.33
CA PRO A 257 5.21 1.63 5.54
C PRO A 257 6.12 2.78 5.08
N LEU A 258 5.59 3.69 4.24
CA LEU A 258 6.26 4.92 3.77
C LEU A 258 5.75 6.19 4.47
N GLY A 259 5.03 6.07 5.61
CA GLY A 259 4.51 7.22 6.34
C GLY A 259 3.64 8.12 5.45
N VAL A 260 2.70 7.55 4.71
CA VAL A 260 1.82 8.23 3.72
C VAL A 260 2.58 9.13 2.72
N GLY A 261 3.79 8.69 2.32
CA GLY A 261 4.66 9.37 1.38
C GLY A 261 5.73 10.26 2.03
N PHE A 262 5.75 10.42 3.35
CA PHE A 262 6.76 11.22 4.04
C PHE A 262 8.18 10.67 3.87
N LEU A 263 8.34 9.37 4.01
CA LEU A 263 9.64 8.69 3.95
C LEU A 263 10.22 8.57 2.52
N THR A 264 9.50 9.05 1.52
CA THR A 264 10.01 9.13 0.13
C THR A 264 10.80 10.41 -0.14
N GLY A 265 10.76 11.39 0.79
CA GLY A 265 11.35 12.69 0.59
C GLY A 265 10.51 13.65 -0.29
N ALA A 266 9.31 13.26 -0.71
CA ALA A 266 8.41 14.11 -1.51
C ALA A 266 7.71 15.21 -0.71
N ILE A 267 7.83 15.19 0.62
CA ILE A 267 7.23 16.16 1.54
C ILE A 267 8.37 16.98 2.15
N ASP A 268 8.29 18.30 2.05
CA ASP A 268 9.26 19.26 2.57
C ASP A 268 8.62 20.27 3.55
N ALA A 269 9.40 21.18 4.11
CA ALA A 269 8.93 22.18 5.06
C ALA A 269 7.88 23.16 4.47
N ALA A 270 7.89 23.35 3.15
CA ALA A 270 6.94 24.20 2.44
C ALA A 270 5.64 23.48 2.06
N THR A 271 5.62 22.14 2.14
CA THR A 271 4.47 21.33 1.77
C THR A 271 3.24 21.71 2.59
N ARG A 272 2.12 21.90 1.89
CA ARG A 272 0.79 22.13 2.47
C ARG A 272 -0.18 21.16 1.82
N PHE A 273 -0.99 20.50 2.64
CA PHE A 273 -1.96 19.53 2.16
C PHE A 273 -3.30 20.23 1.85
N ALA A 274 -3.93 19.81 0.75
CA ALA A 274 -5.23 20.33 0.36
C ALA A 274 -6.32 19.94 1.38
N GLU A 275 -7.40 20.70 1.40
CA GLU A 275 -8.60 20.33 2.15
C GLU A 275 -9.12 18.96 1.68
N GLY A 276 -9.45 18.08 2.63
CA GLY A 276 -9.85 16.68 2.34
C GLY A 276 -8.69 15.69 2.20
N ASP A 277 -7.44 16.13 2.09
CA ASP A 277 -6.29 15.24 2.20
C ASP A 277 -6.14 14.79 3.66
N PHE A 278 -6.16 13.47 3.87
CA PHE A 278 -6.07 12.89 5.23
C PHE A 278 -4.82 13.35 5.99
N ARG A 279 -3.72 13.58 5.29
CA ARG A 279 -2.45 14.04 5.88
C ARG A 279 -2.56 15.39 6.57
N SER A 280 -3.49 16.26 6.13
CA SER A 280 -3.76 17.54 6.79
C SER A 280 -4.29 17.39 8.22
N LEU A 281 -4.77 16.19 8.58
CA LEU A 281 -5.33 15.88 9.89
C LEU A 281 -4.34 15.19 10.83
N GLU A 282 -3.15 14.78 10.32
CA GLU A 282 -2.13 14.12 11.12
C GLU A 282 -1.20 15.14 11.77
N GLY A 283 -1.10 15.13 13.10
CA GLY A 283 -0.25 16.05 13.85
C GLY A 283 1.22 16.03 13.44
N ARG A 284 1.72 14.89 12.94
CA ARG A 284 3.09 14.73 12.42
C ARG A 284 3.41 15.66 11.25
N PHE A 285 2.40 16.08 10.48
CA PHE A 285 2.54 16.93 9.30
C PHE A 285 2.05 18.36 9.53
N ALA A 286 1.68 18.69 10.77
CA ALA A 286 1.36 20.07 11.12
C ALA A 286 2.58 20.97 10.87
N PRO A 287 2.38 22.23 10.40
CA PRO A 287 3.49 23.13 10.04
C PRO A 287 4.51 23.34 11.16
N GLU A 288 4.08 23.28 12.41
CA GLU A 288 4.95 23.40 13.59
C GLU A 288 5.80 22.15 13.87
N ASN A 289 5.33 20.96 13.49
CA ASN A 289 6.01 19.69 13.75
C ASN A 289 6.85 19.21 12.55
N LEU A 290 6.40 19.53 11.34
CA LEU A 290 7.00 19.05 10.10
C LEU A 290 8.50 19.34 9.97
N PRO A 291 9.01 20.56 10.31
CA PRO A 291 10.45 20.83 10.23
C PRO A 291 11.33 19.92 11.09
N ALA A 292 10.88 19.57 12.31
CA ALA A 292 11.61 18.66 13.18
C ALA A 292 11.64 17.24 12.61
N ASN A 293 10.51 16.77 12.07
CA ASN A 293 10.38 15.43 11.50
C ASN A 293 11.21 15.22 10.23
N LEU A 294 11.54 16.29 9.49
CA LEU A 294 12.38 16.21 8.30
C LEU A 294 13.81 15.74 8.57
N ALA A 295 14.27 15.72 9.83
CA ALA A 295 15.54 15.10 10.20
C ALA A 295 15.57 13.60 9.79
N LEU A 296 14.42 12.90 9.89
CA LEU A 296 14.31 11.51 9.44
C LEU A 296 14.44 11.39 7.91
N VAL A 297 13.90 12.34 7.17
CA VAL A 297 14.02 12.37 5.71
C VAL A 297 15.46 12.64 5.28
N ALA A 298 16.17 13.55 5.97
CA ALA A 298 17.58 13.80 5.72
C ALA A 298 18.43 12.52 5.95
N LEU A 299 18.19 11.80 7.05
CA LEU A 299 18.82 10.52 7.32
C LEU A 299 18.57 9.51 6.17
N LEU A 300 17.34 9.43 5.68
CA LEU A 300 17.01 8.54 4.56
C LEU A 300 17.74 8.92 3.27
N HIS A 301 17.92 10.19 2.96
CA HIS A 301 18.70 10.65 1.80
C HIS A 301 20.17 10.24 1.91
N ASP A 302 20.78 10.36 3.10
CA ASP A 302 22.16 9.94 3.31
C ASP A 302 22.33 8.43 3.08
N TRP A 303 21.42 7.62 3.60
CA TRP A 303 21.43 6.17 3.39
C TRP A 303 21.10 5.78 1.94
N ALA A 304 20.20 6.51 1.29
CA ALA A 304 19.87 6.33 -0.13
C ALA A 304 21.12 6.53 -1.02
N ALA A 305 21.89 7.58 -0.75
CA ALA A 305 23.16 7.82 -1.45
C ALA A 305 24.17 6.69 -1.19
N ARG A 306 24.31 6.19 0.05
CA ARG A 306 25.22 5.09 0.41
C ARG A 306 24.84 3.77 -0.28
N LYS A 307 23.56 3.51 -0.50
CA LYS A 307 23.03 2.27 -1.07
C LYS A 307 22.70 2.35 -2.56
N ALA A 308 22.90 3.51 -3.20
CA ALA A 308 22.47 3.79 -4.57
C ALA A 308 20.98 3.45 -4.79
N ALA A 309 20.13 3.81 -3.84
CA ALA A 309 18.70 3.53 -3.79
C ALA A 309 17.90 4.81 -3.56
N ALA A 310 16.57 4.75 -3.72
CA ALA A 310 15.68 5.86 -3.34
C ALA A 310 15.39 5.84 -1.82
N PRO A 311 15.07 7.00 -1.18
CA PRO A 311 14.71 7.06 0.23
C PRO A 311 13.59 6.10 0.62
N GLY A 312 12.53 5.99 -0.22
CA GLY A 312 11.43 5.04 -0.01
C GLY A 312 11.90 3.58 -0.02
N GLN A 313 12.88 3.23 -0.85
CA GLN A 313 13.46 1.89 -0.87
C GLN A 313 14.24 1.59 0.42
N ILE A 314 14.97 2.56 0.97
CA ILE A 314 15.63 2.42 2.28
C ILE A 314 14.63 2.16 3.37
N ALA A 315 13.51 2.91 3.40
CA ALA A 315 12.47 2.74 4.41
C ALA A 315 11.80 1.36 4.34
N LEU A 316 11.51 0.85 3.15
CA LEU A 316 10.94 -0.49 2.95
C LEU A 316 11.94 -1.60 3.28
N ALA A 317 13.19 -1.48 2.81
CA ALA A 317 14.26 -2.43 3.09
C ALA A 317 14.58 -2.51 4.58
N TRP A 318 14.50 -1.38 5.30
CA TRP A 318 14.64 -1.35 6.76
C TRP A 318 13.56 -2.18 7.45
N LEU A 319 12.29 -2.08 7.04
CA LEU A 319 11.21 -2.94 7.55
C LEU A 319 11.48 -4.42 7.29
N LEU A 320 11.94 -4.74 6.08
CA LEU A 320 12.31 -6.10 5.70
C LEU A 320 13.46 -6.66 6.55
N ALA A 321 14.38 -5.80 6.98
CA ALA A 321 15.53 -6.19 7.78
C ALA A 321 15.23 -6.39 9.27
N GLN A 322 14.08 -5.91 9.79
CA GLN A 322 13.74 -6.04 11.21
C GLN A 322 13.45 -7.50 11.60
N LYS A 323 12.61 -8.19 10.83
CA LYS A 323 12.27 -9.60 11.08
C LYS A 323 11.90 -10.30 9.74
N PRO A 324 12.18 -11.61 9.60
CA PRO A 324 11.90 -12.35 8.36
C PRO A 324 10.39 -12.56 8.07
N TRP A 325 9.54 -12.34 9.07
CA TRP A 325 8.10 -12.48 8.99
C TRP A 325 7.35 -11.12 8.90
N ILE A 326 8.07 -10.04 8.57
CA ILE A 326 7.48 -8.72 8.27
C ILE A 326 7.35 -8.55 6.77
N VAL A 327 6.14 -8.19 6.31
CA VAL A 327 5.81 -7.99 4.89
C VAL A 327 5.09 -6.66 4.72
N PRO A 328 5.79 -5.58 4.31
CA PRO A 328 5.17 -4.27 4.10
C PRO A 328 4.28 -4.26 2.85
N ILE A 329 3.22 -3.45 2.90
CA ILE A 329 2.22 -3.29 1.83
C ILE A 329 2.14 -1.83 1.35
N PRO A 330 3.21 -1.27 0.75
CA PRO A 330 3.14 0.08 0.21
C PRO A 330 2.06 0.18 -0.86
N GLY A 331 1.25 1.25 -0.79
CA GLY A 331 0.21 1.53 -1.78
C GLY A 331 0.61 2.70 -2.67
N THR A 332 0.28 2.61 -3.96
CA THR A 332 0.50 3.70 -4.92
C THR A 332 -0.50 3.64 -6.07
N THR A 333 -0.68 4.77 -6.75
CA THR A 333 -1.43 4.91 -8.00
C THR A 333 -0.52 5.31 -9.17
N GLN A 334 0.79 5.24 -8.99
CA GLN A 334 1.77 5.61 -10.00
C GLN A 334 2.70 4.44 -10.31
N MET A 335 2.85 4.13 -11.60
CA MET A 335 3.67 3.00 -12.07
C MET A 335 5.13 3.11 -11.58
N ALA A 336 5.73 4.30 -11.70
CA ALA A 336 7.12 4.53 -11.28
C ALA A 336 7.32 4.23 -9.78
N HIS A 337 6.37 4.65 -8.93
CA HIS A 337 6.43 4.39 -7.50
C HIS A 337 6.19 2.90 -7.18
N MET A 338 5.36 2.20 -7.96
CA MET A 338 5.18 0.76 -7.80
C MET A 338 6.48 0.01 -8.07
N LEU A 339 7.16 0.33 -9.17
CA LEU A 339 8.44 -0.26 -9.53
C LEU A 339 9.54 0.07 -8.50
N GLU A 340 9.59 1.31 -8.01
CA GLU A 340 10.50 1.73 -6.94
C GLU A 340 10.26 0.92 -5.66
N ASN A 341 8.98 0.76 -5.25
CA ASN A 341 8.63 -0.03 -4.06
C ASN A 341 9.07 -1.50 -4.21
N VAL A 342 8.84 -2.10 -5.36
CA VAL A 342 9.28 -3.49 -5.66
C VAL A 342 10.79 -3.62 -5.56
N GLY A 343 11.53 -2.66 -6.08
CA GLY A 343 13.00 -2.63 -6.04
C GLY A 343 13.60 -2.56 -4.63
N ALA A 344 12.82 -2.19 -3.61
CA ALA A 344 13.28 -2.21 -2.22
C ALA A 344 13.66 -3.62 -1.73
N ALA A 345 13.13 -4.67 -2.34
CA ALA A 345 13.48 -6.05 -2.03
C ALA A 345 14.97 -6.41 -2.35
N GLU A 346 15.62 -5.63 -3.20
CA GLU A 346 17.01 -5.81 -3.60
C GLU A 346 18.00 -5.05 -2.68
N VAL A 347 17.50 -4.11 -1.88
CA VAL A 347 18.31 -3.31 -0.95
C VAL A 347 18.56 -4.11 0.32
N THR A 348 19.83 -4.33 0.65
CA THR A 348 20.25 -5.10 1.83
C THR A 348 21.15 -4.27 2.74
N PHE A 349 21.17 -4.61 4.02
CA PHE A 349 22.06 -4.04 5.03
C PHE A 349 22.91 -5.14 5.62
N THR A 350 24.19 -4.84 5.88
CA THR A 350 25.00 -5.66 6.79
C THR A 350 24.48 -5.50 8.22
N SER A 351 24.89 -6.39 9.13
CA SER A 351 24.51 -6.28 10.55
C SER A 351 24.95 -4.95 11.17
N ASP A 352 26.13 -4.46 10.82
CA ASP A 352 26.68 -3.20 11.33
C ASP A 352 25.91 -2.01 10.76
N GLU A 353 25.60 -2.02 9.47
CA GLU A 353 24.78 -0.98 8.81
C GLU A 353 23.36 -0.92 9.40
N LEU A 354 22.74 -2.07 9.66
CA LEU A 354 21.42 -2.13 10.25
C LEU A 354 21.44 -1.60 11.70
N ALA A 355 22.46 -1.92 12.47
CA ALA A 355 22.65 -1.42 13.84
C ALA A 355 22.88 0.10 13.85
N GLU A 356 23.71 0.62 12.93
CA GLU A 356 23.94 2.06 12.74
C GLU A 356 22.62 2.77 12.39
N LEU A 357 21.89 2.26 11.38
CA LEU A 357 20.62 2.83 10.94
C LEU A 357 19.56 2.81 12.04
N ASN A 358 19.42 1.69 12.77
CA ASN A 358 18.50 1.58 13.90
C ASN A 358 18.81 2.60 15.01
N THR A 359 20.09 2.81 15.32
CA THR A 359 20.54 3.81 16.29
C THR A 359 20.21 5.22 15.83
N ALA A 360 20.48 5.53 14.56
CA ALA A 360 20.19 6.84 13.99
C ALA A 360 18.69 7.13 13.92
N VAL A 361 17.87 6.16 13.53
CA VAL A 361 16.39 6.30 13.52
C VAL A 361 15.86 6.49 14.94
N ALA A 362 16.41 5.77 15.92
CA ALA A 362 15.99 5.90 17.33
C ALA A 362 16.33 7.27 17.94
N ALA A 363 17.35 7.94 17.44
CA ALA A 363 17.75 9.28 17.88
C ALA A 363 16.86 10.40 17.34
N VAL A 364 16.02 10.14 16.32
CA VAL A 364 15.08 11.13 15.78
C VAL A 364 13.79 11.10 16.58
N GLU A 365 13.50 12.16 17.30
CA GLU A 365 12.23 12.36 17.99
C GLU A 365 11.18 12.85 17.01
N ILE A 366 10.10 12.09 16.83
CA ILE A 366 8.99 12.46 15.96
C ILE A 366 8.00 13.33 16.71
N ALA A 367 7.83 14.57 16.27
CA ALA A 367 6.89 15.54 16.82
C ALA A 367 5.47 15.32 16.24
N GLY A 368 4.46 15.56 17.09
CA GLY A 368 3.05 15.49 16.70
C GLY A 368 2.39 14.12 16.90
N ALA A 369 1.07 14.14 17.01
CA ALA A 369 0.27 12.93 17.21
C ALA A 369 0.33 12.00 15.98
N ARG A 370 0.40 10.69 16.23
CA ARG A 370 0.40 9.63 15.20
C ARG A 370 -0.80 9.73 14.27
N LEU A 371 -1.98 9.76 14.83
CA LEU A 371 -3.25 9.76 14.11
C LEU A 371 -4.19 10.82 14.70
N PRO A 372 -5.18 11.29 13.93
CA PRO A 372 -6.26 12.08 14.49
C PRO A 372 -6.96 11.31 15.61
N ALA A 373 -7.34 11.98 16.72
CA ALA A 373 -7.91 11.35 17.91
C ALA A 373 -9.09 10.41 17.59
N ARG A 374 -9.95 10.79 16.63
CA ARG A 374 -11.09 9.98 16.17
C ARG A 374 -10.68 8.64 15.51
N VAL A 375 -9.47 8.57 14.95
CA VAL A 375 -8.93 7.34 14.33
C VAL A 375 -8.16 6.55 15.36
N GLN A 376 -7.37 7.23 16.19
CA GLN A 376 -6.60 6.64 17.29
C GLN A 376 -7.49 5.88 18.27
N ALA A 377 -8.72 6.31 18.48
CA ALA A 377 -9.70 5.66 19.36
C ALA A 377 -10.02 4.20 18.96
N PHE A 378 -9.71 3.79 17.73
CA PHE A 378 -9.90 2.43 17.25
C PHE A 378 -8.61 1.58 17.27
N SER A 379 -7.52 2.11 17.83
CA SER A 379 -6.26 1.37 17.98
C SER A 379 -6.09 0.86 19.42
N ASN A 380 -5.49 -0.31 19.58
CA ASN A 380 -5.25 -0.99 20.86
C ASN A 380 -6.54 -1.27 21.66
N VAL A 381 -7.65 -1.50 20.97
CA VAL A 381 -8.94 -1.80 21.59
C VAL A 381 -8.98 -3.26 22.02
N GLU A 382 -9.46 -3.49 23.25
CA GLU A 382 -9.72 -4.84 23.78
C GLU A 382 -11.18 -5.24 23.53
N ALA A 383 -11.39 -6.42 23.00
CA ALA A 383 -12.72 -7.01 22.87
C ALA A 383 -13.26 -7.43 24.26
N PRO A 384 -14.57 -7.35 24.51
CA PRO A 384 -15.16 -7.74 25.76
C PRO A 384 -14.94 -9.24 26.04
N ILE A 385 -14.93 -9.61 27.31
CA ILE A 385 -14.85 -11.02 27.73
C ILE A 385 -16.17 -11.72 27.41
N LYS A 386 -16.10 -12.88 26.78
CA LYS A 386 -17.26 -13.72 26.57
C LYS A 386 -17.78 -14.21 27.91
N LYS A 387 -19.05 -13.96 28.19
CA LYS A 387 -19.74 -14.33 29.42
C LYS A 387 -20.17 -15.80 29.39
#